data_769f7d0fca3810bfdecda5a44e0ecf91
#
_entry.id   769f7d0fca3810bfdecda5a44e0ecf91
#
_cell.length_a   1.000
_cell.length_b   1.000
_cell.length_c   1.000
_cell.angle_alpha   90.00
_cell.angle_beta   90.00
_cell.angle_gamma   90.00
#
_symmetry.space_group_name_H-M   'P 1'
#
loop_
_entity.id
_entity.type
_entity.pdbx_description
1 polymer ?
#
loop_
_entity_poly.entity_id
_entity_poly.type
_entity_poly.pdbx_seq_one_letter_code
_entity_poly.pdbx_strand_id
1 'polypeptide(L)'
;MLLTKRSGDIIRVLIRFPQDKPVTTAIISDELHISSRSIQRELPTVEKWLTAKGFRFVRKRSVGLFLDEPDDRRRELLTLLDATGTDIPSADDRHNRQRQLLHALLFAREPVKSLTFMDQFGISEGTLTSDLNQIEKWFDKYHLRLVRRQGLGIFLTGSETARRQAVTSHLKDQKAIPEAEISESITDSVAQIVSDGARTLHLNLSDNGYLRLNIYLSYSVCRIRQGEYITAEEAAFEDLTMEPEFAVAEYLMQKLRQTFRLPIIESETRYLAIFLTGIRIWSADQRDLTSKRDFDVHQITLALIQNVSDILDIDFGSDPQLARELGMHIQPAIGRIRAGIPIENPLLEEIQNRYDEVYQA
;
A
#
# COMPACT_ATOMS: atom_id res chain seq x y z
N MET A 1 26.00 9.51 22.64
CA MET A 1 25.74 8.06 22.57
C MET A 1 24.27 7.90 22.22
N LEU A 2 23.97 7.30 21.09
CA LEU A 2 22.59 7.06 20.70
C LEU A 2 22.01 5.91 21.52
N LEU A 3 20.78 6.09 22.01
CA LEU A 3 20.05 5.09 22.76
C LEU A 3 19.42 4.11 21.77
N THR A 4 19.58 2.80 22.01
CA THR A 4 18.84 1.82 21.21
C THR A 4 17.36 1.87 21.59
N LYS A 5 16.48 1.50 20.68
CA LYS A 5 15.06 1.36 20.96
C LYS A 5 14.79 0.54 22.23
N ARG A 6 15.35 -0.68 22.28
CA ARG A 6 15.16 -1.57 23.44
C ARG A 6 15.62 -0.96 24.74
N SER A 7 16.72 -0.21 24.70
CA SER A 7 17.20 0.53 25.86
C SER A 7 16.21 1.63 26.28
N GLY A 8 15.61 2.33 25.31
CA GLY A 8 14.55 3.33 25.56
C GLY A 8 13.30 2.71 26.21
N ASP A 9 12.87 1.54 25.70
CA ASP A 9 11.73 0.79 26.25
C ASP A 9 11.96 0.37 27.69
N ILE A 10 13.14 -0.16 27.99
CA ILE A 10 13.52 -0.52 29.34
C ILE A 10 13.45 0.70 30.26
N ILE A 11 13.93 1.86 29.81
CA ILE A 11 13.87 3.10 30.61
C ILE A 11 12.42 3.53 30.82
N ARG A 12 11.55 3.45 29.82
CA ARG A 12 10.11 3.77 29.96
C ARG A 12 9.42 2.88 30.96
N VAL A 13 9.71 1.57 30.97
CA VAL A 13 9.22 0.66 32.00
C VAL A 13 9.72 1.09 33.38
N LEU A 14 11.02 1.41 33.53
CA LEU A 14 11.58 1.86 34.79
C LEU A 14 10.94 3.17 35.30
N ILE A 15 10.56 4.10 34.41
CA ILE A 15 9.87 5.35 34.78
C ILE A 15 8.48 5.08 35.39
N ARG A 16 7.76 4.09 34.88
CA ARG A 16 6.39 3.74 35.35
C ARG A 16 6.36 3.17 36.76
N PHE A 17 7.44 2.54 37.19
CA PHE A 17 7.50 1.93 38.53
C PHE A 17 8.13 2.90 39.52
N PRO A 18 7.47 3.18 40.67
CA PRO A 18 8.00 4.07 41.69
C PRO A 18 9.23 3.46 42.37
N GLN A 19 10.05 4.31 43.00
CA GLN A 19 11.32 3.92 43.63
C GLN A 19 11.18 2.82 44.70
N ASP A 20 10.06 2.79 45.42
CA ASP A 20 9.73 1.82 46.44
C ASP A 20 9.29 0.46 45.87
N LYS A 21 9.10 0.36 44.54
CA LYS A 21 8.74 -0.87 43.85
C LYS A 21 9.74 -1.25 42.77
N PRO A 22 10.93 -1.73 43.13
CA PRO A 22 11.93 -2.20 42.18
C PRO A 22 11.41 -3.28 41.25
N VAL A 23 11.75 -3.20 39.97
CA VAL A 23 11.34 -4.19 38.97
C VAL A 23 12.43 -5.23 38.73
N THR A 24 12.01 -6.45 38.45
CA THR A 24 12.93 -7.52 38.05
C THR A 24 13.07 -7.57 36.54
N THR A 25 14.11 -8.22 36.02
CA THR A 25 14.25 -8.48 34.58
C THR A 25 13.09 -9.33 34.04
N ALA A 26 12.44 -10.14 34.89
CA ALA A 26 11.28 -10.93 34.52
C ALA A 26 10.06 -10.01 34.25
N ILE A 27 9.80 -9.05 35.13
CA ILE A 27 8.71 -8.06 34.95
C ILE A 27 8.92 -7.26 33.67
N ILE A 28 10.15 -6.79 33.42
CA ILE A 28 10.47 -6.07 32.17
C ILE A 28 10.31 -7.00 30.94
N SER A 29 10.65 -8.28 31.07
CA SER A 29 10.49 -9.29 30.04
C SER A 29 9.03 -9.49 29.65
N ASP A 30 8.15 -9.56 30.63
CA ASP A 30 6.71 -9.74 30.45
C ASP A 30 6.06 -8.47 29.84
N GLU A 31 6.44 -7.29 30.34
CA GLU A 31 5.93 -6.00 29.84
C GLU A 31 6.34 -5.72 28.37
N LEU A 32 7.57 -6.07 28.01
CA LEU A 32 8.13 -5.76 26.68
C LEU A 32 8.07 -6.95 25.71
N HIS A 33 7.59 -8.11 26.15
CA HIS A 33 7.58 -9.36 25.36
C HIS A 33 8.95 -9.73 24.76
N ILE A 34 10.04 -9.49 25.49
CA ILE A 34 11.41 -9.80 25.09
C ILE A 34 12.10 -10.68 26.14
N SER A 35 13.05 -11.52 25.71
CA SER A 35 13.74 -12.44 26.65
C SER A 35 14.55 -11.69 27.71
N SER A 36 14.57 -12.22 28.93
CA SER A 36 15.39 -11.68 30.05
C SER A 36 16.87 -11.60 29.69
N ARG A 37 17.39 -12.47 28.82
CA ARG A 37 18.76 -12.42 28.29
C ARG A 37 18.99 -11.18 27.42
N SER A 38 18.00 -10.80 26.60
CA SER A 38 18.07 -9.57 25.79
C SER A 38 18.09 -8.33 26.68
N ILE A 39 17.26 -8.30 27.74
CA ILE A 39 17.25 -7.21 28.72
C ILE A 39 18.61 -7.07 29.37
N GLN A 40 19.17 -8.18 29.90
CA GLN A 40 20.47 -8.15 30.56
C GLN A 40 21.60 -7.61 29.65
N ARG A 41 21.52 -7.86 28.33
CA ARG A 41 22.50 -7.34 27.36
C ARG A 41 22.36 -5.83 27.15
N GLU A 42 21.16 -5.29 27.25
CA GLU A 42 20.88 -3.86 27.06
C GLU A 42 21.13 -3.02 28.33
N LEU A 43 21.05 -3.62 29.52
CA LEU A 43 21.22 -2.90 30.80
C LEU A 43 22.50 -2.06 30.90
N PRO A 44 23.69 -2.50 30.44
CA PRO A 44 24.89 -1.67 30.47
C PRO A 44 24.75 -0.40 29.62
N THR A 45 24.04 -0.48 28.49
CA THR A 45 23.77 0.68 27.61
C THR A 45 22.79 1.64 28.28
N VAL A 46 21.74 1.11 28.92
CA VAL A 46 20.76 1.88 29.71
C VAL A 46 21.47 2.63 30.84
N GLU A 47 22.27 1.94 31.66
CA GLU A 47 23.01 2.53 32.77
C GLU A 47 23.95 3.65 32.31
N LYS A 48 24.74 3.38 31.29
CA LYS A 48 25.68 4.35 30.73
C LYS A 48 24.97 5.61 30.20
N TRP A 49 23.83 5.43 29.51
CA TRP A 49 23.07 6.54 28.96
C TRP A 49 22.41 7.37 30.06
N LEU A 50 21.74 6.74 31.04
CA LEU A 50 21.13 7.41 32.18
C LEU A 50 22.17 8.22 32.97
N THR A 51 23.31 7.63 33.26
CA THR A 51 24.41 8.29 33.95
C THR A 51 24.92 9.51 33.17
N ALA A 52 25.08 9.38 31.85
CA ALA A 52 25.53 10.47 30.99
C ALA A 52 24.52 11.63 30.93
N LYS A 53 23.23 11.36 31.17
CA LYS A 53 22.15 12.36 31.26
C LYS A 53 21.88 12.86 32.69
N GLY A 54 22.66 12.41 33.68
CA GLY A 54 22.58 12.83 35.06
C GLY A 54 21.43 12.19 35.86
N PHE A 55 20.97 11.00 35.46
CA PHE A 55 19.97 10.22 36.16
C PHE A 55 20.59 9.05 36.89
N ARG A 56 20.10 8.76 38.10
CA ARG A 56 20.58 7.65 38.95
C ARG A 56 19.79 6.38 38.69
N PHE A 57 20.43 5.43 38.04
CA PHE A 57 19.94 4.07 37.85
C PHE A 57 20.57 3.14 38.88
N VAL A 58 19.77 2.37 39.57
CA VAL A 58 20.22 1.47 40.63
C VAL A 58 19.89 0.02 40.24
N ARG A 59 20.92 -0.81 40.33
CA ARG A 59 20.83 -2.26 40.15
C ARG A 59 21.31 -2.95 41.41
N LYS A 60 20.38 -3.50 42.19
CA LYS A 60 20.70 -4.24 43.42
C LYS A 60 20.34 -5.71 43.27
N ARG A 61 21.33 -6.56 43.55
CA ARG A 61 21.11 -8.02 43.58
C ARG A 61 20.06 -8.33 44.66
N SER A 62 19.10 -9.19 44.35
CA SER A 62 17.96 -9.56 45.21
C SER A 62 16.90 -8.48 45.48
N VAL A 63 17.07 -7.26 44.98
CA VAL A 63 16.09 -6.18 45.10
C VAL A 63 15.44 -5.87 43.76
N GLY A 64 16.25 -5.68 42.72
CA GLY A 64 15.80 -5.36 41.38
C GLY A 64 16.47 -4.14 40.78
N LEU A 65 15.79 -3.57 39.79
CA LEU A 65 16.18 -2.41 39.00
C LEU A 65 15.23 -1.28 39.29
N PHE A 66 15.72 -0.05 39.52
CA PHE A 66 14.89 1.13 39.70
C PHE A 66 15.64 2.43 39.39
N LEU A 67 14.89 3.47 39.14
CA LEU A 67 15.40 4.83 39.04
C LEU A 67 15.34 5.50 40.42
N ASP A 68 16.48 5.90 40.95
CA ASP A 68 16.62 6.60 42.23
C ASP A 68 16.45 8.11 41.99
N GLU A 69 15.24 8.49 41.52
CA GLU A 69 14.90 9.85 41.13
C GLU A 69 13.49 10.21 41.62
N PRO A 70 13.26 11.48 42.03
CA PRO A 70 11.92 11.95 42.36
C PRO A 70 11.03 12.07 41.10
N ASP A 71 9.72 12.20 41.32
CA ASP A 71 8.72 12.16 40.24
C ASP A 71 8.85 13.29 39.20
N ASP A 72 9.32 14.46 39.59
CA ASP A 72 9.60 15.58 38.69
C ASP A 72 10.76 15.24 37.73
N ARG A 73 11.84 14.67 38.26
CA ARG A 73 12.99 14.21 37.46
C ARG A 73 12.64 13.04 36.54
N ARG A 74 11.73 12.17 36.97
CA ARG A 74 11.20 11.09 36.10
C ARG A 74 10.37 11.62 34.94
N ARG A 75 9.58 12.70 35.17
CA ARG A 75 8.86 13.40 34.09
C ARG A 75 9.81 14.09 33.12
N GLU A 76 10.88 14.70 33.64
CA GLU A 76 11.95 15.29 32.83
C GLU A 76 12.61 14.22 31.96
N LEU A 77 12.90 13.04 32.53
CA LEU A 77 13.49 11.90 31.80
C LEU A 77 12.54 11.41 30.67
N LEU A 78 11.24 11.36 30.92
CA LEU A 78 10.26 11.00 29.89
C LEU A 78 10.25 12.02 28.76
N THR A 79 10.23 13.30 29.06
CA THR A 79 10.32 14.39 28.08
C THR A 79 11.63 14.33 27.26
N LEU A 80 12.73 14.01 27.91
CA LEU A 80 14.03 13.80 27.26
C LEU A 80 14.05 12.59 26.33
N LEU A 81 13.40 11.49 26.72
CA LEU A 81 13.25 10.32 25.87
C LEU A 81 12.39 10.62 24.64
N ASP A 82 11.31 11.36 24.81
CA ASP A 82 10.43 11.77 23.71
C ASP A 82 11.13 12.75 22.75
N ALA A 83 11.95 13.67 23.30
CA ALA A 83 12.75 14.60 22.50
C ALA A 83 13.94 13.96 21.79
N THR A 84 14.45 12.82 22.29
CA THR A 84 15.56 12.10 21.64
C THR A 84 15.13 11.21 20.47
N GLY A 85 13.83 11.25 20.09
CA GLY A 85 13.33 10.51 18.94
C GLY A 85 13.44 8.97 19.10
N THR A 86 13.52 8.48 20.34
CA THR A 86 13.32 7.07 20.65
C THR A 86 11.82 6.76 20.60
N ASP A 87 11.17 7.17 19.51
CA ASP A 87 9.86 6.64 19.18
C ASP A 87 10.03 5.13 19.04
N ILE A 88 9.40 4.44 19.94
CA ILE A 88 9.25 3.00 19.89
C ILE A 88 8.52 2.70 18.60
N PRO A 89 9.06 1.94 17.65
CA PRO A 89 8.22 1.39 16.63
C PRO A 89 7.22 0.45 17.30
N SER A 90 6.00 0.95 17.57
CA SER A 90 4.82 0.15 17.78
C SER A 90 4.63 -0.80 16.58
N ALA A 91 3.68 -1.70 16.61
CA ALA A 91 3.28 -2.42 15.39
C ALA A 91 2.99 -1.39 14.28
N ASP A 92 2.42 -0.22 14.61
CA ASP A 92 2.20 0.91 13.74
C ASP A 92 3.50 1.48 13.15
N ASP A 93 4.59 1.56 13.90
CA ASP A 93 5.88 2.06 13.39
C ASP A 93 6.53 1.08 12.42
N ARG A 94 6.39 -0.22 12.66
CA ARG A 94 6.86 -1.23 11.72
C ARG A 94 6.08 -1.14 10.40
N HIS A 95 4.77 -1.06 10.46
CA HIS A 95 3.92 -0.92 9.29
C HIS A 95 4.20 0.41 8.56
N ASN A 96 4.37 1.50 9.31
CA ASN A 96 4.72 2.79 8.75
C ASN A 96 6.09 2.75 8.05
N ARG A 97 7.11 2.13 8.67
CA ARG A 97 8.43 1.96 8.06
C ARG A 97 8.38 1.08 6.81
N GLN A 98 7.66 -0.04 6.85
CA GLN A 98 7.46 -0.91 5.69
C GLN A 98 6.76 -0.17 4.55
N ARG A 99 5.75 0.65 4.85
CA ARG A 99 5.07 1.51 3.87
C ARG A 99 6.00 2.55 3.27
N GLN A 100 6.89 3.17 4.07
CA GLN A 100 7.89 4.12 3.59
C GLN A 100 8.95 3.43 2.73
N LEU A 101 9.42 2.22 3.10
CA LEU A 101 10.32 1.41 2.29
C LEU A 101 9.70 1.04 0.94
N LEU A 102 8.45 0.60 0.96
CA LEU A 102 7.67 0.27 -0.22
C LEU A 102 7.53 1.50 -1.14
N HIS A 103 7.16 2.65 -0.57
CA HIS A 103 7.08 3.92 -1.27
C HIS A 103 8.42 4.29 -1.92
N ALA A 104 9.50 4.30 -1.14
CA ALA A 104 10.82 4.65 -1.65
C ALA A 104 11.27 3.75 -2.80
N LEU A 105 10.99 2.44 -2.75
CA LEU A 105 11.33 1.49 -3.81
C LEU A 105 10.46 1.68 -5.07
N LEU A 106 9.17 2.00 -4.92
CA LEU A 106 8.27 2.26 -6.05
C LEU A 106 8.71 3.47 -6.88
N PHE A 107 9.18 4.53 -6.20
CA PHE A 107 9.57 5.78 -6.83
C PHE A 107 11.07 5.90 -7.12
N ALA A 108 11.88 4.93 -6.66
CA ALA A 108 13.32 4.90 -6.94
C ALA A 108 13.57 4.78 -8.45
N ARG A 109 14.42 5.69 -8.97
CA ARG A 109 14.89 5.68 -10.36
C ARG A 109 16.14 4.83 -10.54
N GLU A 110 16.92 4.69 -9.46
CA GLU A 110 18.16 3.94 -9.43
C GLU A 110 18.17 2.98 -8.24
N PRO A 111 19.00 1.92 -8.28
CA PRO A 111 19.15 1.02 -7.16
C PRO A 111 19.56 1.75 -5.87
N VAL A 112 18.84 1.55 -4.78
CA VAL A 112 19.09 2.17 -3.48
C VAL A 112 20.01 1.28 -2.66
N LYS A 113 21.07 1.84 -2.08
CA LYS A 113 21.99 1.07 -1.21
C LYS A 113 21.28 0.69 0.09
N SER A 114 21.52 -0.54 0.58
CA SER A 114 21.00 -1.00 1.88
C SER A 114 21.36 -0.04 3.02
N LEU A 115 22.57 0.51 2.99
CA LEU A 115 23.04 1.47 3.98
C LEU A 115 22.18 2.73 4.03
N THR A 116 21.72 3.23 2.87
CA THR A 116 20.81 4.39 2.81
C THR A 116 19.51 4.15 3.60
N PHE A 117 18.90 2.98 3.45
CA PHE A 117 17.71 2.63 4.22
C PHE A 117 18.02 2.40 5.70
N MET A 118 19.15 1.79 6.01
CA MET A 118 19.58 1.56 7.40
C MET A 118 19.78 2.89 8.13
N ASP A 119 20.44 3.85 7.49
CA ASP A 119 20.69 5.18 8.04
C ASP A 119 19.39 6.00 8.15
N GLN A 120 18.57 5.99 7.09
CA GLN A 120 17.31 6.73 7.05
C GLN A 120 16.34 6.29 8.16
N PHE A 121 16.26 4.99 8.42
CA PHE A 121 15.30 4.42 9.38
C PHE A 121 15.94 4.07 10.73
N GLY A 122 17.23 4.26 10.91
CA GLY A 122 17.94 3.91 12.14
C GLY A 122 17.85 2.43 12.49
N ILE A 123 17.88 1.52 11.50
CA ILE A 123 17.65 0.07 11.68
C ILE A 123 18.89 -0.76 11.34
N SER A 124 18.94 -1.98 11.90
CA SER A 124 19.97 -2.95 11.57
C SER A 124 19.71 -3.62 10.21
N GLU A 125 20.74 -4.22 9.61
CA GLU A 125 20.62 -5.01 8.38
C GLU A 125 19.62 -6.17 8.52
N GLY A 126 19.60 -6.84 9.67
CA GLY A 126 18.62 -7.91 9.94
C GLY A 126 17.18 -7.40 9.97
N THR A 127 16.95 -6.20 10.52
CA THR A 127 15.64 -5.55 10.52
C THR A 127 15.22 -5.16 9.11
N LEU A 128 16.14 -4.54 8.34
CA LEU A 128 15.89 -4.20 6.94
C LEU A 128 15.53 -5.43 6.11
N THR A 129 16.29 -6.52 6.26
CA THR A 129 16.05 -7.79 5.57
C THR A 129 14.66 -8.35 5.90
N SER A 130 14.27 -8.32 7.19
CA SER A 130 12.94 -8.77 7.63
C SER A 130 11.82 -7.92 7.02
N ASP A 131 11.98 -6.59 6.99
CA ASP A 131 11.00 -5.69 6.42
C ASP A 131 10.88 -5.84 4.89
N LEU A 132 12.03 -5.98 4.20
CA LEU A 132 12.06 -6.23 2.76
C LEU A 132 11.35 -7.55 2.39
N ASN A 133 11.53 -8.62 3.18
CA ASN A 133 10.85 -9.90 2.94
C ASN A 133 9.32 -9.80 3.11
N GLN A 134 8.85 -8.89 3.97
CA GLN A 134 7.42 -8.66 4.14
C GLN A 134 6.82 -7.86 2.96
N ILE A 135 7.50 -6.78 2.55
CA ILE A 135 7.01 -5.97 1.42
C ILE A 135 7.17 -6.66 0.07
N GLU A 136 8.09 -7.63 -0.06
CA GLU A 136 8.27 -8.44 -1.27
C GLU A 136 6.97 -9.15 -1.67
N LYS A 137 6.24 -9.72 -0.69
CA LYS A 137 4.93 -10.34 -0.91
C LYS A 137 3.90 -9.37 -1.49
N TRP A 138 4.00 -8.10 -1.14
CA TRP A 138 3.13 -7.07 -1.71
C TRP A 138 3.51 -6.77 -3.17
N PHE A 139 4.80 -6.71 -3.49
CA PHE A 139 5.26 -6.52 -4.88
C PHE A 139 4.89 -7.70 -5.77
N ASP A 140 4.96 -8.94 -5.26
CA ASP A 140 4.58 -10.15 -6.00
C ASP A 140 3.12 -10.10 -6.49
N LYS A 141 2.20 -9.50 -5.71
CA LYS A 141 0.79 -9.28 -6.13
C LYS A 141 0.66 -8.47 -7.43
N TYR A 142 1.64 -7.62 -7.70
CA TYR A 142 1.70 -6.76 -8.90
C TYR A 142 2.71 -7.27 -9.93
N HIS A 143 3.20 -8.50 -9.79
CA HIS A 143 4.22 -9.07 -10.69
C HIS A 143 5.51 -8.25 -10.77
N LEU A 144 5.83 -7.51 -9.68
CA LEU A 144 7.09 -6.82 -9.50
C LEU A 144 8.03 -7.68 -8.66
N ARG A 145 9.31 -7.77 -9.07
CA ARG A 145 10.32 -8.50 -8.31
C ARG A 145 11.24 -7.54 -7.58
N LEU A 146 11.42 -7.76 -6.29
CA LEU A 146 12.40 -7.06 -5.48
C LEU A 146 13.77 -7.71 -5.66
N VAL A 147 14.71 -7.01 -6.27
CA VAL A 147 16.07 -7.48 -6.53
C VAL A 147 17.03 -6.86 -5.52
N ARG A 148 17.85 -7.70 -4.89
CA ARG A 148 18.90 -7.31 -3.95
C ARG A 148 20.23 -7.77 -4.55
N ARG A 149 21.05 -6.84 -5.05
CA ARG A 149 22.31 -7.16 -5.70
C ARG A 149 23.46 -6.51 -4.95
N GLN A 150 24.39 -7.34 -4.48
CA GLN A 150 25.59 -6.87 -3.79
C GLN A 150 26.35 -5.86 -4.67
N GLY A 151 26.78 -4.77 -4.07
CA GLY A 151 27.49 -3.69 -4.78
C GLY A 151 26.58 -2.73 -5.55
N LEU A 152 25.44 -3.18 -6.09
CA LEU A 152 24.48 -2.36 -6.83
C LEU A 152 23.44 -1.73 -5.89
N GLY A 153 22.74 -2.53 -5.10
CA GLY A 153 21.68 -2.09 -4.19
C GLY A 153 20.40 -2.89 -4.33
N ILE A 154 19.31 -2.26 -3.91
CA ILE A 154 17.94 -2.80 -3.89
C ILE A 154 17.11 -2.03 -4.90
N PHE A 155 16.39 -2.73 -5.76
CA PHE A 155 15.56 -2.15 -6.81
C PHE A 155 14.44 -3.08 -7.24
N LEU A 156 13.46 -2.56 -7.96
CA LEU A 156 12.35 -3.32 -8.51
C LEU A 156 12.54 -3.58 -10.00
N THR A 157 12.20 -4.80 -10.43
CA THR A 157 12.10 -5.18 -11.84
C THR A 157 10.69 -5.67 -12.15
N GLY A 158 10.23 -5.44 -13.36
CA GLY A 158 8.89 -5.82 -13.83
C GLY A 158 8.48 -4.96 -15.01
N SER A 159 7.29 -5.19 -15.53
CA SER A 159 6.72 -4.39 -16.63
C SER A 159 6.36 -2.97 -16.16
N GLU A 160 6.25 -2.04 -17.10
CA GLU A 160 5.79 -0.68 -16.80
C GLU A 160 4.33 -0.69 -16.35
N THR A 161 3.50 -1.54 -16.93
CA THR A 161 2.11 -1.75 -16.51
C THR A 161 2.00 -2.19 -15.06
N ALA A 162 2.81 -3.19 -14.65
CA ALA A 162 2.89 -3.67 -13.28
C ALA A 162 3.30 -2.56 -12.29
N ARG A 163 4.31 -1.77 -12.65
CA ARG A 163 4.76 -0.63 -11.84
C ARG A 163 3.68 0.41 -11.66
N ARG A 164 2.99 0.80 -12.75
CA ARG A 164 1.91 1.81 -12.67
C ARG A 164 0.72 1.33 -11.87
N GLN A 165 0.36 0.05 -11.97
CA GLN A 165 -0.68 -0.54 -11.14
C GLN A 165 -0.32 -0.53 -9.66
N ALA A 166 0.91 -0.94 -9.31
CA ALA A 166 1.40 -0.95 -7.95
C ALA A 166 1.41 0.46 -7.33
N VAL A 167 1.92 1.47 -8.07
CA VAL A 167 1.89 2.87 -7.62
C VAL A 167 0.47 3.38 -7.44
N THR A 168 -0.42 3.09 -8.39
CA THR A 168 -1.82 3.51 -8.31
C THR A 168 -2.52 2.93 -7.08
N SER A 169 -2.30 1.65 -6.77
CA SER A 169 -2.85 1.02 -5.56
C SER A 169 -2.26 1.62 -4.28
N HIS A 170 -0.95 1.77 -4.23
CA HIS A 170 -0.26 2.32 -3.07
C HIS A 170 -0.72 3.74 -2.73
N LEU A 171 -0.82 4.63 -3.72
CA LEU A 171 -1.25 6.01 -3.51
C LEU A 171 -2.75 6.11 -3.22
N LYS A 172 -3.58 5.26 -3.83
CA LYS A 172 -5.01 5.17 -3.52
C LYS A 172 -5.23 4.89 -2.04
N ASP A 173 -4.48 3.95 -1.46
CA ASP A 173 -4.61 3.57 -0.06
C ASP A 173 -4.17 4.70 0.88
N GLN A 174 -3.25 5.54 0.43
CA GLN A 174 -2.84 6.76 1.15
C GLN A 174 -3.82 7.91 1.01
N LYS A 175 -4.76 7.84 0.06
CA LYS A 175 -5.70 8.92 -0.32
C LYS A 175 -5.01 10.25 -0.63
N ALA A 176 -3.75 10.21 -1.03
CA ALA A 176 -2.93 11.38 -1.31
C ALA A 176 -1.89 11.06 -2.39
N ILE A 177 -1.60 12.05 -3.23
CA ILE A 177 -0.46 12.01 -4.15
C ILE A 177 0.62 12.91 -3.53
N PRO A 178 1.78 12.36 -3.13
CA PRO A 178 2.84 13.18 -2.54
C PRO A 178 3.41 14.16 -3.58
N GLU A 179 3.44 15.44 -3.25
CA GLU A 179 3.97 16.50 -4.14
C GLU A 179 5.44 16.28 -4.50
N ALA A 180 6.21 15.65 -3.61
CA ALA A 180 7.60 15.28 -3.85
C ALA A 180 7.78 14.33 -5.04
N GLU A 181 6.77 13.50 -5.35
CA GLU A 181 6.82 12.50 -6.41
C GLU A 181 6.12 12.97 -7.68
N ILE A 182 4.99 13.65 -7.54
CA ILE A 182 4.19 14.18 -8.65
C ILE A 182 3.79 15.61 -8.30
N SER A 183 4.25 16.59 -9.08
CA SER A 183 3.98 17.99 -8.79
C SER A 183 2.47 18.31 -8.81
N GLU A 184 2.03 19.21 -7.95
CA GLU A 184 0.65 19.66 -7.85
C GLU A 184 0.11 20.16 -9.19
N SER A 185 0.94 20.85 -9.97
CA SER A 185 0.54 21.32 -11.30
C SER A 185 0.18 20.19 -12.29
N ILE A 186 0.79 19.01 -12.14
CA ILE A 186 0.42 17.83 -12.94
C ILE A 186 -0.90 17.25 -12.44
N THR A 187 -1.03 17.08 -11.14
CA THR A 187 -2.24 16.51 -10.55
C THR A 187 -3.48 17.36 -10.80
N ASP A 188 -3.38 18.67 -10.69
CA ASP A 188 -4.46 19.61 -10.96
C ASP A 188 -4.86 19.63 -12.44
N SER A 189 -3.87 19.67 -13.34
CA SER A 189 -4.15 19.62 -14.77
C SER A 189 -4.80 18.29 -15.19
N VAL A 190 -4.35 17.17 -14.62
CA VAL A 190 -4.96 15.85 -14.87
C VAL A 190 -6.37 15.81 -14.30
N ALA A 191 -6.61 16.28 -13.08
CA ALA A 191 -7.93 16.35 -12.48
C ALA A 191 -8.92 17.15 -13.32
N GLN A 192 -8.46 18.29 -13.87
CA GLN A 192 -9.26 19.10 -14.79
C GLN A 192 -9.60 18.33 -16.09
N ILE A 193 -8.59 17.66 -16.70
CA ILE A 193 -8.80 16.86 -17.92
C ILE A 193 -9.79 15.73 -17.69
N VAL A 194 -9.68 15.02 -16.56
CA VAL A 194 -10.60 13.93 -16.21
C VAL A 194 -12.02 14.46 -15.97
N SER A 195 -12.16 15.58 -15.25
CA SER A 195 -13.45 16.22 -15.00
C SER A 195 -14.12 16.71 -16.30
N ASP A 196 -13.36 17.33 -17.18
CA ASP A 196 -13.85 17.79 -18.47
C ASP A 196 -14.21 16.62 -19.39
N GLY A 197 -13.42 15.55 -19.36
CA GLY A 197 -13.70 14.31 -20.08
C GLY A 197 -14.99 13.64 -19.59
N ALA A 198 -15.13 13.52 -18.27
CA ALA A 198 -16.33 12.96 -17.66
C ALA A 198 -17.60 13.74 -18.07
N ARG A 199 -17.52 15.07 -18.06
CA ARG A 199 -18.62 15.94 -18.49
C ARG A 199 -18.92 15.83 -19.97
N THR A 200 -17.89 15.87 -20.82
CA THR A 200 -18.03 15.85 -22.30
C THR A 200 -18.55 14.51 -22.82
N LEU A 201 -18.11 13.41 -22.20
CA LEU A 201 -18.47 12.06 -22.60
C LEU A 201 -19.60 11.46 -21.74
N HIS A 202 -20.23 12.28 -20.90
CA HIS A 202 -21.31 11.86 -19.99
C HIS A 202 -20.97 10.63 -19.14
N LEU A 203 -19.73 10.57 -18.62
CA LEU A 203 -19.26 9.46 -17.82
C LEU A 203 -19.65 9.64 -16.35
N ASN A 204 -20.18 8.61 -15.73
CA ASN A 204 -20.37 8.55 -14.29
C ASN A 204 -19.22 7.75 -13.67
N LEU A 205 -18.28 8.42 -13.05
CA LEU A 205 -17.18 7.82 -12.31
C LEU A 205 -17.56 7.76 -10.82
N SER A 206 -17.35 6.61 -10.18
CA SER A 206 -17.38 6.57 -8.71
C SER A 206 -16.21 7.37 -8.14
N ASP A 207 -16.31 7.86 -6.88
CA ASP A 207 -15.21 8.58 -6.22
C ASP A 207 -13.90 7.78 -6.24
N ASN A 208 -13.98 6.48 -6.01
CA ASN A 208 -12.82 5.58 -6.09
C ASN A 208 -12.28 5.45 -7.53
N GLY A 209 -13.16 5.37 -8.51
CA GLY A 209 -12.79 5.36 -9.94
C GLY A 209 -12.10 6.65 -10.36
N TYR A 210 -12.67 7.79 -9.96
CA TYR A 210 -12.09 9.12 -10.19
C TYR A 210 -10.70 9.25 -9.57
N LEU A 211 -10.55 8.89 -8.30
CA LEU A 211 -9.26 8.93 -7.60
C LEU A 211 -8.22 8.04 -8.28
N ARG A 212 -8.57 6.79 -8.60
CA ARG A 212 -7.67 5.85 -9.28
C ARG A 212 -7.23 6.36 -10.64
N LEU A 213 -8.15 6.91 -11.43
CA LEU A 213 -7.84 7.43 -12.76
C LEU A 213 -6.90 8.64 -12.69
N ASN A 214 -7.15 9.56 -11.75
CA ASN A 214 -6.27 10.72 -11.53
C ASN A 214 -4.86 10.30 -11.12
N ILE A 215 -4.72 9.38 -10.17
CA ILE A 215 -3.41 8.87 -9.75
C ILE A 215 -2.69 8.21 -10.94
N TYR A 216 -3.38 7.30 -11.63
CA TYR A 216 -2.82 6.59 -12.78
C TYR A 216 -2.32 7.54 -13.86
N LEU A 217 -3.14 8.49 -14.29
CA LEU A 217 -2.79 9.44 -15.34
C LEU A 217 -1.67 10.41 -14.92
N SER A 218 -1.71 10.90 -13.67
CA SER A 218 -0.66 11.78 -13.13
C SER A 218 0.70 11.09 -13.11
N TYR A 219 0.73 9.83 -12.63
CA TYR A 219 1.95 9.04 -12.65
C TYR A 219 2.39 8.69 -14.07
N SER A 220 1.46 8.34 -14.97
CA SER A 220 1.75 8.07 -16.38
C SER A 220 2.40 9.26 -17.08
N VAL A 221 1.93 10.49 -16.84
CA VAL A 221 2.56 11.71 -17.37
C VAL A 221 4.03 11.80 -16.93
N CYS A 222 4.32 11.54 -15.65
CA CYS A 222 5.68 11.54 -15.13
C CYS A 222 6.54 10.46 -15.80
N ARG A 223 6.03 9.24 -15.96
CA ARG A 223 6.76 8.13 -16.57
C ARG A 223 7.04 8.38 -18.05
N ILE A 224 6.05 8.82 -18.80
CA ILE A 224 6.21 9.15 -20.23
C ILE A 224 7.26 10.25 -20.43
N ARG A 225 7.27 11.29 -19.58
CA ARG A 225 8.31 12.33 -19.61
C ARG A 225 9.72 11.82 -19.31
N GLN A 226 9.83 10.72 -18.57
CA GLN A 226 11.10 10.04 -18.28
C GLN A 226 11.55 9.09 -19.39
N GLY A 227 10.75 8.91 -20.45
CA GLY A 227 11.02 7.96 -21.52
C GLY A 227 10.61 6.53 -21.22
N GLU A 228 9.84 6.32 -20.16
CA GLU A 228 9.35 5.01 -19.73
C GLU A 228 7.93 4.80 -20.26
N TYR A 229 7.82 3.91 -21.24
CA TYR A 229 6.57 3.68 -21.96
C TYR A 229 6.08 2.24 -21.77
N ILE A 230 4.77 2.10 -21.78
CA ILE A 230 4.14 0.79 -21.92
C ILE A 230 4.47 0.25 -23.30
N THR A 231 4.99 -0.97 -23.38
CA THR A 231 5.34 -1.60 -24.65
C THR A 231 4.10 -2.09 -25.40
N ALA A 232 4.23 -2.35 -26.70
CA ALA A 232 3.14 -2.93 -27.50
C ALA A 232 2.75 -4.32 -26.98
N GLU A 233 3.71 -5.11 -26.47
CA GLU A 233 3.48 -6.44 -25.88
C GLU A 233 2.69 -6.34 -24.58
N GLU A 234 2.99 -5.38 -23.72
CA GLU A 234 2.27 -5.11 -22.49
C GLU A 234 0.83 -4.61 -22.73
N ALA A 235 0.57 -4.00 -23.87
CA ALA A 235 -0.75 -3.55 -24.31
C ALA A 235 -1.40 -4.50 -25.35
N ALA A 236 -0.82 -5.67 -25.57
CA ALA A 236 -1.32 -6.66 -26.52
C ALA A 236 -2.51 -7.43 -25.91
N PHE A 237 -3.69 -6.89 -26.07
CA PHE A 237 -4.97 -7.54 -25.76
C PHE A 237 -5.80 -7.63 -27.03
N GLU A 238 -6.92 -8.39 -26.95
CA GLU A 238 -7.93 -8.43 -28.00
C GLU A 238 -8.32 -7.01 -28.45
N ASP A 239 -8.73 -6.87 -29.70
CA ASP A 239 -9.05 -5.58 -30.29
C ASP A 239 -10.13 -4.83 -29.48
N LEU A 240 -9.71 -3.81 -28.75
CA LEU A 240 -10.57 -2.94 -27.93
C LEU A 240 -11.05 -1.69 -28.69
N THR A 241 -10.69 -1.55 -29.96
CA THR A 241 -10.96 -0.32 -30.72
C THR A 241 -12.45 -0.01 -30.90
N MET A 242 -13.29 -1.04 -30.81
CA MET A 242 -14.75 -0.91 -30.91
C MET A 242 -15.44 -0.69 -29.55
N GLU A 243 -14.69 -0.69 -28.45
CA GLU A 243 -15.26 -0.55 -27.11
C GLU A 243 -15.36 0.93 -26.70
N PRO A 244 -16.39 1.32 -25.94
CA PRO A 244 -16.57 2.72 -25.48
C PRO A 244 -15.38 3.26 -24.69
N GLU A 245 -14.72 2.39 -23.90
CA GLU A 245 -13.54 2.76 -23.12
C GLU A 245 -12.38 3.21 -23.98
N PHE A 246 -12.27 2.69 -25.21
CA PHE A 246 -11.23 3.12 -26.15
C PHE A 246 -11.43 4.56 -26.58
N ALA A 247 -12.65 4.97 -26.91
CA ALA A 247 -12.97 6.35 -27.26
C ALA A 247 -12.68 7.32 -26.11
N VAL A 248 -12.97 6.89 -24.87
CA VAL A 248 -12.63 7.66 -23.66
C VAL A 248 -11.13 7.78 -23.51
N ALA A 249 -10.39 6.67 -23.68
CA ALA A 249 -8.94 6.66 -23.60
C ALA A 249 -8.30 7.57 -24.65
N GLU A 250 -8.77 7.54 -25.89
CA GLU A 250 -8.30 8.43 -26.95
C GLU A 250 -8.50 9.91 -26.60
N TYR A 251 -9.70 10.26 -26.12
CA TYR A 251 -9.99 11.64 -25.70
C TYR A 251 -9.05 12.09 -24.60
N LEU A 252 -8.92 11.32 -23.53
CA LEU A 252 -8.06 11.65 -22.38
C LEU A 252 -6.59 11.75 -22.81
N MET A 253 -6.09 10.79 -23.57
CA MET A 253 -4.71 10.80 -24.05
C MET A 253 -4.44 11.97 -25.02
N GLN A 254 -5.39 12.34 -25.86
CA GLN A 254 -5.26 13.51 -26.71
C GLN A 254 -5.12 14.80 -25.89
N LYS A 255 -5.93 14.98 -24.85
CA LYS A 255 -5.86 16.12 -23.93
C LYS A 255 -4.55 16.15 -23.15
N LEU A 256 -4.10 15.02 -22.63
CA LEU A 256 -2.83 14.89 -21.92
C LEU A 256 -1.64 15.24 -22.85
N ARG A 257 -1.63 14.76 -24.09
CA ARG A 257 -0.59 15.09 -25.10
C ARG A 257 -0.53 16.59 -25.37
N GLN A 258 -1.68 17.23 -25.55
CA GLN A 258 -1.75 18.68 -25.80
C GLN A 258 -1.24 19.47 -24.59
N THR A 259 -1.69 19.12 -23.37
CA THR A 259 -1.35 19.86 -22.15
C THR A 259 0.12 19.67 -21.76
N PHE A 260 0.62 18.45 -21.84
CA PHE A 260 1.95 18.10 -21.33
C PHE A 260 3.00 17.90 -22.42
N ARG A 261 2.64 18.10 -23.70
CA ARG A 261 3.52 17.91 -24.88
C ARG A 261 4.13 16.52 -24.93
N LEU A 262 3.31 15.50 -24.68
CA LEU A 262 3.75 14.10 -24.67
C LEU A 262 3.84 13.55 -26.11
N PRO A 263 4.72 12.56 -26.35
CA PRO A 263 4.78 11.86 -27.63
C PRO A 263 3.49 11.06 -27.91
N ILE A 264 3.28 10.72 -29.17
CA ILE A 264 2.19 9.83 -29.59
C ILE A 264 2.68 8.38 -29.41
N ILE A 265 2.06 7.64 -28.48
CA ILE A 265 2.38 6.25 -28.19
C ILE A 265 1.05 5.50 -28.12
N GLU A 266 0.81 4.63 -29.09
CA GLU A 266 -0.46 3.93 -29.25
C GLU A 266 -0.72 2.95 -28.09
N SER A 267 0.32 2.25 -27.61
CA SER A 267 0.24 1.34 -26.49
C SER A 267 -0.25 1.98 -25.19
N GLU A 268 0.07 3.26 -24.96
CA GLU A 268 -0.43 4.02 -23.81
C GLU A 268 -1.96 4.22 -23.89
N THR A 269 -2.48 4.53 -25.08
CA THR A 269 -3.93 4.66 -25.29
C THR A 269 -4.64 3.34 -25.14
N ARG A 270 -4.10 2.27 -25.72
CA ARG A 270 -4.64 0.91 -25.60
C ARG A 270 -4.68 0.46 -24.15
N TYR A 271 -3.59 0.62 -23.42
CA TYR A 271 -3.56 0.22 -22.02
C TYR A 271 -4.48 1.10 -21.14
N LEU A 272 -4.61 2.39 -21.43
CA LEU A 272 -5.59 3.21 -20.73
C LEU A 272 -7.02 2.72 -20.95
N ALA A 273 -7.38 2.27 -22.16
CA ALA A 273 -8.67 1.67 -22.42
C ALA A 273 -8.89 0.41 -21.55
N ILE A 274 -7.88 -0.47 -21.46
CA ILE A 274 -7.91 -1.64 -20.57
C ILE A 274 -8.09 -1.22 -19.10
N PHE A 275 -7.33 -0.23 -18.65
CA PHE A 275 -7.43 0.29 -17.29
C PHE A 275 -8.83 0.82 -16.99
N LEU A 276 -9.46 1.51 -17.96
CA LEU A 276 -10.83 2.03 -17.85
C LEU A 276 -11.88 0.93 -17.73
N THR A 277 -11.70 -0.24 -18.36
CA THR A 277 -12.62 -1.38 -18.17
C THR A 277 -12.65 -1.86 -16.71
N GLY A 278 -11.56 -1.68 -15.97
CA GLY A 278 -11.45 -1.98 -14.55
C GLY A 278 -12.01 -0.90 -13.60
N ILE A 279 -12.37 0.26 -14.16
CA ILE A 279 -13.05 1.35 -13.45
C ILE A 279 -14.49 1.35 -13.91
N ARG A 280 -15.46 1.41 -12.97
CA ARG A 280 -16.87 1.56 -13.36
C ARG A 280 -17.06 2.91 -14.05
N ILE A 281 -17.14 2.89 -15.38
CA ILE A 281 -17.54 4.01 -16.20
C ILE A 281 -18.98 3.74 -16.62
N TRP A 282 -19.92 4.58 -16.15
CA TRP A 282 -21.32 4.52 -16.54
C TRP A 282 -21.57 5.65 -17.53
N SER A 283 -21.94 5.34 -18.77
CA SER A 283 -22.63 6.33 -19.59
C SER A 283 -24.13 6.22 -19.34
N ALA A 284 -24.81 7.35 -19.20
CA ALA A 284 -26.24 7.39 -18.94
C ALA A 284 -27.07 6.76 -20.08
N ASP A 285 -26.50 6.64 -21.29
CA ASP A 285 -27.18 6.16 -22.49
C ASP A 285 -26.96 4.68 -22.82
N GLN A 286 -26.06 3.98 -22.11
CA GLN A 286 -25.84 2.54 -22.35
C GLN A 286 -26.83 1.67 -21.57
N ARG A 287 -28.11 1.74 -21.94
CA ARG A 287 -29.15 0.80 -21.45
C ARG A 287 -29.32 -0.43 -22.36
N ASP A 288 -28.64 -0.50 -23.48
CA ASP A 288 -28.73 -1.63 -24.39
C ASP A 288 -27.52 -2.56 -24.22
N LEU A 289 -27.79 -3.70 -23.57
CA LEU A 289 -26.92 -4.86 -23.43
C LEU A 289 -26.74 -5.56 -24.81
N THR A 290 -26.03 -4.94 -25.76
CA THR A 290 -25.92 -5.47 -27.14
C THR A 290 -24.51 -5.86 -27.53
N SER A 291 -23.50 -5.69 -26.67
CA SER A 291 -22.15 -6.13 -26.99
C SER A 291 -21.96 -7.63 -26.74
N LYS A 292 -21.08 -8.27 -27.51
CA LYS A 292 -20.70 -9.68 -27.33
C LYS A 292 -20.15 -9.92 -25.91
N ARG A 293 -19.51 -8.91 -25.31
CA ARG A 293 -19.01 -8.92 -23.93
C ARG A 293 -20.11 -8.98 -22.89
N ASP A 294 -21.19 -8.22 -23.09
CA ASP A 294 -22.31 -8.22 -22.16
C ASP A 294 -23.00 -9.58 -22.14
N PHE A 295 -23.03 -10.24 -23.31
CA PHE A 295 -23.54 -11.62 -23.41
C PHE A 295 -22.65 -12.60 -22.63
N ASP A 296 -21.31 -12.53 -22.78
CA ASP A 296 -20.37 -13.37 -22.04
C ASP A 296 -20.46 -13.14 -20.52
N VAL A 297 -20.51 -11.89 -20.09
CA VAL A 297 -20.69 -11.51 -18.67
C VAL A 297 -22.00 -12.02 -18.12
N HIS A 298 -23.09 -11.88 -18.87
CA HIS A 298 -24.41 -12.38 -18.49
C HIS A 298 -24.40 -13.90 -18.31
N GLN A 299 -23.79 -14.65 -19.23
CA GLN A 299 -23.66 -16.10 -19.14
C GLN A 299 -22.83 -16.53 -17.91
N ILE A 300 -21.70 -15.85 -17.65
CA ILE A 300 -20.87 -16.09 -16.47
C ILE A 300 -21.65 -15.81 -15.19
N THR A 301 -22.41 -14.72 -15.17
CA THR A 301 -23.24 -14.34 -14.02
C THR A 301 -24.31 -15.38 -13.72
N LEU A 302 -25.02 -15.84 -14.74
CA LEU A 302 -26.05 -16.87 -14.58
C LEU A 302 -25.44 -18.21 -14.13
N ALA A 303 -24.29 -18.59 -14.69
CA ALA A 303 -23.58 -19.81 -14.27
C ALA A 303 -23.12 -19.75 -12.83
N LEU A 304 -22.62 -18.59 -12.35
CA LEU A 304 -22.27 -18.39 -10.95
C LEU A 304 -23.50 -18.49 -10.03
N ILE A 305 -24.60 -17.82 -10.39
CA ILE A 305 -25.85 -17.89 -9.61
C ILE A 305 -26.33 -19.34 -9.52
N GLN A 306 -26.31 -20.09 -10.63
CA GLN A 306 -26.74 -21.48 -10.64
C GLN A 306 -25.86 -22.35 -9.77
N ASN A 307 -24.52 -22.23 -9.88
CA ASN A 307 -23.60 -23.00 -9.06
C ASN A 307 -23.81 -22.75 -7.56
N VAL A 308 -23.95 -21.47 -7.14
CA VAL A 308 -24.19 -21.14 -5.74
C VAL A 308 -25.58 -21.64 -5.29
N SER A 309 -26.59 -21.57 -6.15
CA SER A 309 -27.91 -22.15 -5.88
C SER A 309 -27.86 -23.65 -5.62
N ASP A 310 -27.10 -24.37 -6.47
CA ASP A 310 -26.94 -25.81 -6.35
C ASP A 310 -26.17 -26.23 -5.09
N ILE A 311 -25.16 -25.45 -4.69
CA ILE A 311 -24.35 -25.76 -3.49
C ILE A 311 -25.11 -25.46 -2.20
N LEU A 312 -25.86 -24.38 -2.15
CA LEU A 312 -26.59 -23.95 -0.95
C LEU A 312 -28.02 -24.49 -0.86
N ASP A 313 -28.50 -25.20 -1.90
CA ASP A 313 -29.88 -25.68 -2.04
C ASP A 313 -30.93 -24.55 -1.89
N ILE A 314 -30.59 -23.37 -2.48
CA ILE A 314 -31.41 -22.16 -2.47
C ILE A 314 -31.57 -21.65 -3.90
N ASP A 315 -32.81 -21.44 -4.37
CA ASP A 315 -33.08 -20.88 -5.69
C ASP A 315 -32.82 -19.36 -5.73
N PHE A 316 -31.63 -18.98 -6.15
CA PHE A 316 -31.28 -17.60 -6.47
C PHE A 316 -31.56 -17.22 -7.94
N GLY A 317 -31.80 -18.20 -8.80
CA GLY A 317 -32.03 -17.99 -10.23
C GLY A 317 -33.34 -17.28 -10.55
N SER A 318 -34.28 -17.31 -9.62
CA SER A 318 -35.57 -16.64 -9.76
C SER A 318 -35.54 -15.12 -9.49
N ASP A 319 -34.38 -14.57 -9.05
CA ASP A 319 -34.21 -13.15 -8.78
C ASP A 319 -33.49 -12.41 -9.95
N PRO A 320 -34.25 -11.72 -10.85
CA PRO A 320 -33.65 -10.99 -11.96
C PRO A 320 -32.90 -9.73 -11.52
N GLN A 321 -33.18 -9.21 -10.32
CA GLN A 321 -32.44 -8.08 -9.77
C GLN A 321 -31.06 -8.52 -9.34
N LEU A 322 -30.94 -9.66 -8.67
CA LEU A 322 -29.65 -10.25 -8.29
C LEU A 322 -28.75 -10.48 -9.51
N ALA A 323 -29.30 -11.09 -10.59
CA ALA A 323 -28.54 -11.33 -11.81
C ALA A 323 -28.00 -10.02 -12.43
N ARG A 324 -28.81 -8.97 -12.44
CA ARG A 324 -28.41 -7.66 -12.96
C ARG A 324 -27.32 -7.02 -12.09
N GLU A 325 -27.53 -6.96 -10.79
CA GLU A 325 -26.61 -6.33 -9.85
C GLU A 325 -25.28 -7.08 -9.78
N LEU A 326 -25.31 -8.41 -9.74
CA LEU A 326 -24.10 -9.24 -9.75
C LEU A 326 -23.33 -9.07 -11.07
N GLY A 327 -24.01 -9.05 -12.23
CA GLY A 327 -23.39 -8.78 -13.52
C GLY A 327 -22.64 -7.47 -13.56
N MET A 328 -23.20 -6.42 -12.96
CA MET A 328 -22.55 -5.11 -12.82
C MET A 328 -21.28 -5.16 -11.96
N HIS A 329 -21.14 -6.11 -11.07
CA HIS A 329 -19.91 -6.33 -10.29
C HIS A 329 -18.90 -7.22 -11.01
N ILE A 330 -19.38 -8.22 -11.74
CA ILE A 330 -18.56 -9.21 -12.45
C ILE A 330 -17.85 -8.58 -13.65
N GLN A 331 -18.54 -7.75 -14.43
CA GLN A 331 -17.97 -7.12 -15.63
C GLN A 331 -16.64 -6.37 -15.35
N PRO A 332 -16.57 -5.44 -14.38
CA PRO A 332 -15.30 -4.79 -14.04
C PRO A 332 -14.26 -5.76 -13.44
N ALA A 333 -14.71 -6.82 -12.76
CA ALA A 333 -13.80 -7.83 -12.21
C ALA A 333 -13.13 -8.61 -13.33
N ILE A 334 -13.86 -9.06 -14.35
CA ILE A 334 -13.30 -9.71 -15.54
C ILE A 334 -12.31 -8.78 -16.25
N GLY A 335 -12.64 -7.49 -16.42
CA GLY A 335 -11.75 -6.49 -16.99
C GLY A 335 -10.42 -6.39 -16.22
N ARG A 336 -10.49 -6.34 -14.87
CA ARG A 336 -9.30 -6.32 -14.01
C ARG A 336 -8.47 -7.60 -14.13
N ILE A 337 -9.11 -8.76 -14.10
CA ILE A 337 -8.42 -10.06 -14.24
C ILE A 337 -7.68 -10.10 -15.58
N ARG A 338 -8.33 -9.74 -16.68
CA ARG A 338 -7.72 -9.70 -18.01
C ARG A 338 -6.56 -8.72 -18.09
N ALA A 339 -6.69 -7.58 -17.41
CA ALA A 339 -5.63 -6.56 -17.33
C ALA A 339 -4.51 -6.91 -16.34
N GLY A 340 -4.57 -8.07 -15.66
CA GLY A 340 -3.62 -8.43 -14.60
C GLY A 340 -3.69 -7.51 -13.39
N ILE A 341 -4.79 -6.78 -13.20
CA ILE A 341 -4.99 -5.88 -12.07
C ILE A 341 -5.46 -6.70 -10.87
N PRO A 342 -4.73 -6.72 -9.74
CA PRO A 342 -5.15 -7.44 -8.56
C PRO A 342 -6.52 -6.99 -8.06
N ILE A 343 -7.37 -7.95 -7.71
CA ILE A 343 -8.66 -7.67 -7.08
C ILE A 343 -8.46 -7.77 -5.57
N GLU A 344 -8.58 -6.65 -4.89
CA GLU A 344 -8.58 -6.60 -3.43
C GLU A 344 -10.02 -6.49 -2.93
N ASN A 345 -10.40 -7.41 -2.05
CA ASN A 345 -11.65 -7.32 -1.31
C ASN A 345 -11.34 -6.99 0.15
N PRO A 346 -11.58 -5.75 0.61
CA PRO A 346 -11.28 -5.35 1.99
C PRO A 346 -12.13 -6.09 3.04
N LEU A 347 -13.21 -6.73 2.61
CA LEU A 347 -14.11 -7.50 3.48
C LEU A 347 -13.78 -9.01 3.46
N LEU A 348 -12.74 -9.45 2.74
CA LEU A 348 -12.47 -10.87 2.54
C LEU A 348 -12.31 -11.63 3.86
N GLU A 349 -11.51 -11.10 4.79
CA GLU A 349 -11.32 -11.72 6.12
C GLU A 349 -12.62 -11.75 6.94
N GLU A 350 -13.43 -10.70 6.85
CA GLU A 350 -14.72 -10.64 7.53
C GLU A 350 -15.71 -11.64 6.94
N ILE A 351 -15.74 -11.77 5.61
CA ILE A 351 -16.58 -12.75 4.91
C ILE A 351 -16.16 -14.19 5.29
N GLN A 352 -14.86 -14.47 5.26
CA GLN A 352 -14.34 -15.77 5.65
C GLN A 352 -14.70 -16.14 7.11
N ASN A 353 -14.62 -15.18 8.02
CA ASN A 353 -14.88 -15.44 9.44
C ASN A 353 -16.38 -15.51 9.81
N ARG A 354 -17.26 -14.80 9.08
CA ARG A 354 -18.69 -14.72 9.40
C ARG A 354 -19.57 -15.59 8.54
N TYR A 355 -19.13 -15.90 7.31
CA TYR A 355 -19.94 -16.56 6.28
C TYR A 355 -19.13 -17.68 5.61
N ASP A 356 -18.47 -18.52 6.41
CA ASP A 356 -17.56 -19.57 5.92
C ASP A 356 -18.24 -20.52 4.92
N GLU A 357 -19.47 -20.94 5.18
CA GLU A 357 -20.25 -21.79 4.26
C GLU A 357 -20.47 -21.14 2.89
N VAL A 358 -20.80 -19.83 2.88
CA VAL A 358 -21.00 -19.08 1.64
C VAL A 358 -19.66 -18.79 0.94
N TYR A 359 -18.59 -18.64 1.71
CA TYR A 359 -17.26 -18.43 1.14
C TYR A 359 -16.68 -19.70 0.47
N GLN A 360 -17.01 -20.88 0.99
CA GLN A 360 -16.58 -22.16 0.43
C GLN A 360 -17.40 -22.59 -0.80
N ALA A 361 -18.61 -22.06 -0.97
CA ALA A 361 -19.47 -22.25 -2.14
C ALA A 361 -18.97 -21.45 -3.35
#